data_559ad55951a5d53053d349511a8f0147
#
_entry.id   559ad55951a5d53053d349511a8f0147
#
_cell.length_a   1.000
_cell.length_b   1.000
_cell.length_c   1.000
_cell.angle_alpha   90.00
_cell.angle_beta   90.00
_cell.angle_gamma   90.00
#
_symmetry.space_group_name_H-M   'P 1'
#
loop_
_entity.id
_entity.type
_entity.pdbx_description
1 polymer ?
#
loop_
_entity_poly.entity_id
_entity_poly.type
_entity_poly.pdbx_seq_one_letter_code
_entity_poly.pdbx_strand_id
1 'polypeptide(L)'
;HVVNIACQTCHIPTYSKEVATKTWWDWSTSGDDNRNIVRDKYGNPLYVKNKGDMRFGKNIAPEYAWFETGKAVNYVRGQKIMDPNKILTIAGPTSTIKDNKARIYPFKVMRGKQAFDAKYNYLLAVQLIGDNGYWSTFDWKKSAETAMKASGLPFSGEVDFIETEMYWRINHMVSEAKDSLDCLDCHGDSGRMKWKELGY
;
A
#
# COMPACT_ATOMS: atom_id res chain seq x y z
N HIS A 1 7.63 -11.36 25.52
CA HIS A 1 6.81 -10.77 24.43
C HIS A 1 6.73 -9.24 24.54
N VAL A 2 6.33 -8.68 25.68
CA VAL A 2 6.07 -7.23 25.85
C VAL A 2 7.24 -6.29 25.53
N VAL A 3 8.45 -6.80 25.47
CA VAL A 3 9.63 -6.04 25.04
C VAL A 3 9.64 -5.84 23.54
N ASN A 4 9.38 -6.91 22.76
CA ASN A 4 9.53 -6.95 21.32
C ASN A 4 8.20 -6.90 20.56
N ILE A 5 7.08 -7.14 21.22
CA ILE A 5 5.75 -7.23 20.60
C ILE A 5 4.86 -6.11 21.16
N ALA A 6 4.26 -5.33 20.27
CA ALA A 6 3.28 -4.34 20.68
C ALA A 6 1.97 -5.01 21.11
N CYS A 7 1.25 -4.42 22.06
CA CYS A 7 -0.03 -4.95 22.54
C CYS A 7 -1.03 -5.13 21.37
N GLN A 8 -1.03 -4.21 20.41
CA GLN A 8 -1.89 -4.25 19.23
C GLN A 8 -1.66 -5.49 18.36
N THR A 9 -0.46 -6.07 18.38
CA THR A 9 -0.13 -7.27 17.59
C THR A 9 -1.00 -8.46 17.98
N CYS A 10 -1.25 -8.67 19.26
CA CYS A 10 -2.15 -9.71 19.77
C CYS A 10 -3.61 -9.24 19.81
N HIS A 11 -3.84 -7.99 20.23
CA HIS A 11 -5.18 -7.46 20.48
C HIS A 11 -5.90 -6.91 19.23
N ILE A 12 -5.27 -6.92 18.06
CA ILE A 12 -5.93 -6.62 16.78
C ILE A 12 -5.75 -7.82 15.84
N PRO A 13 -6.47 -8.92 16.06
CA PRO A 13 -6.33 -10.13 15.24
C PRO A 13 -6.77 -9.93 13.79
N THR A 14 -7.72 -9.02 13.54
CA THR A 14 -8.20 -8.63 12.21
C THR A 14 -8.58 -7.16 12.19
N TYR A 15 -8.51 -6.57 11.00
CA TYR A 15 -8.99 -5.21 10.75
C TYR A 15 -10.10 -5.19 9.69
N SER A 16 -10.75 -4.04 9.50
CA SER A 16 -11.86 -3.88 8.55
C SER A 16 -13.07 -4.77 8.88
N LYS A 17 -13.50 -4.74 10.16
CA LYS A 17 -14.56 -5.61 10.68
C LYS A 17 -15.93 -5.23 10.11
N GLU A 18 -16.27 -3.94 10.04
CA GLU A 18 -17.59 -3.46 9.63
C GLU A 18 -17.67 -3.16 8.14
N VAL A 19 -16.72 -2.42 7.59
CA VAL A 19 -16.69 -1.99 6.20
C VAL A 19 -15.47 -2.56 5.50
N ALA A 20 -15.65 -3.11 4.29
CA ALA A 20 -14.54 -3.61 3.49
C ALA A 20 -13.59 -2.47 3.10
N THR A 21 -12.29 -2.70 3.28
CA THR A 21 -11.23 -1.75 2.92
C THR A 21 -10.53 -2.15 1.65
N LYS A 22 -10.07 -1.16 0.88
CA LYS A 22 -9.27 -1.40 -0.32
C LYS A 22 -7.89 -1.95 0.09
N THR A 23 -7.46 -3.03 -0.57
CA THR A 23 -6.16 -3.70 -0.35
C THR A 23 -5.26 -3.68 -1.57
N TRP A 24 -5.85 -3.51 -2.76
CA TRP A 24 -5.14 -3.41 -4.04
C TRP A 24 -5.75 -2.32 -4.92
N TRP A 25 -4.89 -1.62 -5.67
CA TRP A 25 -5.31 -0.62 -6.64
C TRP A 25 -4.35 -0.55 -7.82
N ASP A 26 -4.82 -0.96 -8.99
CA ASP A 26 -4.04 -0.96 -10.22
C ASP A 26 -4.49 0.17 -11.16
N TRP A 27 -3.73 1.23 -11.21
CA TRP A 27 -3.99 2.35 -12.10
C TRP A 27 -3.69 2.03 -13.56
N SER A 28 -2.82 1.06 -13.86
CA SER A 28 -2.43 0.71 -15.23
C SER A 28 -3.58 0.17 -16.07
N THR A 29 -4.62 -0.35 -15.41
CA THR A 29 -5.79 -0.94 -16.07
C THR A 29 -6.93 0.05 -16.29
N SER A 30 -6.76 1.31 -15.88
CA SER A 30 -7.80 2.34 -16.05
C SER A 30 -7.95 2.79 -17.50
N GLY A 31 -9.10 3.35 -17.84
CA GLY A 31 -9.37 3.93 -19.16
C GLY A 31 -10.14 3.03 -20.12
N ASP A 32 -10.40 1.76 -19.81
CA ASP A 32 -11.13 0.83 -20.66
C ASP A 32 -12.65 1.04 -20.54
N ASP A 33 -13.30 1.39 -21.66
CA ASP A 33 -14.76 1.60 -21.78
C ASP A 33 -15.54 0.29 -21.96
N ASN A 34 -14.88 -0.78 -22.36
CA ASN A 34 -15.53 -2.02 -22.75
C ASN A 34 -15.73 -2.98 -21.57
N ARG A 35 -15.23 -2.63 -20.40
CA ARG A 35 -15.31 -3.48 -19.20
C ARG A 35 -16.59 -3.21 -18.41
N ASN A 36 -17.33 -4.27 -18.16
CA ASN A 36 -18.48 -4.22 -17.26
C ASN A 36 -18.04 -4.00 -15.81
N ILE A 37 -18.83 -3.25 -15.05
CA ILE A 37 -18.62 -3.06 -13.62
C ILE A 37 -19.07 -4.33 -12.89
N VAL A 38 -18.10 -5.11 -12.44
CA VAL A 38 -18.31 -6.26 -11.55
C VAL A 38 -18.13 -5.80 -10.11
N ARG A 39 -19.01 -6.24 -9.21
CA ARG A 39 -18.91 -5.93 -7.77
C ARG A 39 -18.52 -7.17 -6.99
N ASP A 40 -17.75 -6.96 -5.92
CA ASP A 40 -17.42 -8.01 -4.96
C ASP A 40 -18.62 -8.35 -4.06
N LYS A 41 -18.43 -9.35 -3.20
CA LYS A 41 -19.46 -9.77 -2.22
C LYS A 41 -19.83 -8.70 -1.18
N TYR A 42 -19.11 -7.60 -1.13
CA TYR A 42 -19.37 -6.46 -0.24
C TYR A 42 -20.02 -5.27 -0.98
N GLY A 43 -20.31 -5.42 -2.27
CA GLY A 43 -20.91 -4.38 -3.10
C GLY A 43 -19.90 -3.38 -3.71
N ASN A 44 -18.59 -3.55 -3.47
CA ASN A 44 -17.58 -2.64 -4.01
C ASN A 44 -17.29 -2.96 -5.47
N PRO A 45 -17.12 -1.95 -6.33
CA PRO A 45 -16.72 -2.19 -7.72
C PRO A 45 -15.26 -2.69 -7.77
N LEU A 46 -15.04 -3.79 -8.49
CA LEU A 46 -13.71 -4.34 -8.72
C LEU A 46 -12.94 -3.60 -9.81
N TYR A 47 -13.67 -2.89 -10.67
CA TYR A 47 -13.14 -2.02 -11.70
C TYR A 47 -14.01 -0.76 -11.83
N VAL A 48 -13.38 0.37 -12.08
CA VAL A 48 -14.04 1.62 -12.51
C VAL A 48 -13.13 2.28 -13.53
N LYS A 49 -13.67 2.71 -14.67
CA LYS A 49 -12.90 3.29 -15.79
C LYS A 49 -11.86 4.31 -15.33
N ASN A 50 -12.24 5.24 -14.49
CA ASN A 50 -11.36 6.32 -14.03
C ASN A 50 -10.39 5.93 -12.90
N LYS A 51 -10.40 4.67 -12.44
CA LYS A 51 -9.56 4.18 -11.33
C LYS A 51 -8.77 2.93 -11.65
N GLY A 52 -9.24 2.09 -12.60
CA GLY A 52 -8.67 0.77 -12.86
C GLY A 52 -9.18 -0.31 -11.90
N ASP A 53 -8.41 -1.38 -11.75
CA ASP A 53 -8.76 -2.53 -10.93
C ASP A 53 -8.52 -2.27 -9.44
N MET A 54 -9.43 -2.81 -8.63
CA MET A 54 -9.39 -2.69 -7.17
C MET A 54 -9.77 -4.01 -6.51
N ARG A 55 -9.22 -4.24 -5.31
CA ARG A 55 -9.63 -5.36 -4.44
C ARG A 55 -9.94 -4.83 -3.05
N PHE A 56 -10.92 -5.44 -2.43
CA PHE A 56 -11.38 -5.08 -1.09
C PHE A 56 -11.48 -6.32 -0.21
N GLY A 57 -11.37 -6.13 1.10
CA GLY A 57 -11.50 -7.21 2.07
C GLY A 57 -12.07 -6.75 3.40
N LYS A 58 -12.69 -7.69 4.11
CA LYS A 58 -13.13 -7.57 5.51
C LYS A 58 -12.45 -8.62 6.36
N ASN A 59 -12.33 -8.35 7.65
CA ASN A 59 -11.72 -9.25 8.63
C ASN A 59 -10.33 -9.75 8.19
N ILE A 60 -9.50 -8.82 7.71
CA ILE A 60 -8.19 -9.13 7.16
C ILE A 60 -7.19 -9.26 8.30
N ALA A 61 -6.39 -10.33 8.30
CA ALA A 61 -5.24 -10.43 9.19
C ALA A 61 -4.20 -9.35 8.87
N PRO A 62 -3.67 -8.64 9.85
CA PRO A 62 -2.59 -7.68 9.63
C PRO A 62 -1.32 -8.35 9.09
N GLU A 63 -0.51 -7.57 8.40
CA GLU A 63 0.91 -7.88 8.19
C GLU A 63 1.73 -7.27 9.35
N TYR A 64 2.88 -7.85 9.65
CA TYR A 64 3.65 -7.47 10.83
C TYR A 64 5.04 -7.00 10.44
N ALA A 65 5.47 -5.89 11.06
CA ALA A 65 6.81 -5.35 10.85
C ALA A 65 7.34 -4.69 12.13
N TRP A 66 8.66 -4.61 12.22
CA TRP A 66 9.32 -3.82 13.27
C TRP A 66 9.01 -2.34 13.07
N PHE A 67 8.67 -1.66 14.14
CA PHE A 67 8.37 -0.23 14.11
C PHE A 67 8.88 0.47 15.36
N GLU A 68 9.56 1.58 15.12
CA GLU A 68 9.93 2.59 16.11
C GLU A 68 9.46 3.96 15.59
N THR A 69 8.91 4.79 16.49
CA THR A 69 8.47 6.14 16.11
C THR A 69 9.66 6.96 15.57
N GLY A 70 9.45 7.58 14.42
CA GLY A 70 10.48 8.37 13.74
C GLY A 70 11.34 7.57 12.74
N LYS A 71 11.22 6.24 12.69
CA LYS A 71 11.91 5.40 11.71
C LYS A 71 10.93 4.90 10.64
N ALA A 72 10.81 5.67 9.58
CA ALA A 72 9.98 5.32 8.43
C ALA A 72 10.59 5.86 7.14
N VAL A 73 10.42 5.11 6.06
CA VAL A 73 10.61 5.62 4.71
C VAL A 73 9.34 6.34 4.27
N ASN A 74 9.52 7.49 3.63
CA ASN A 74 8.48 8.17 2.88
C ASN A 74 9.07 8.60 1.54
N TYR A 75 8.50 8.12 0.45
CA TYR A 75 8.91 8.50 -0.89
C TYR A 75 8.70 10.01 -1.08
N VAL A 76 9.76 10.68 -1.51
CA VAL A 76 9.73 12.12 -1.76
C VAL A 76 9.61 12.35 -3.27
N ARG A 77 8.79 13.31 -3.67
CA ARG A 77 8.59 13.68 -5.08
C ARG A 77 9.93 13.95 -5.76
N GLY A 78 10.17 13.29 -6.89
CA GLY A 78 11.42 13.37 -7.64
C GLY A 78 12.54 12.46 -7.12
N GLN A 79 12.31 11.72 -6.04
CA GLN A 79 13.27 10.72 -5.58
C GLN A 79 13.39 9.60 -6.61
N LYS A 80 14.64 9.22 -6.94
CA LYS A 80 14.88 8.12 -7.88
C LYS A 80 14.53 6.77 -7.29
N ILE A 81 13.86 5.95 -8.09
CA ILE A 81 13.61 4.55 -7.86
C ILE A 81 14.87 3.79 -8.26
N MET A 82 15.48 3.08 -7.31
CA MET A 82 16.76 2.41 -7.51
C MET A 82 16.65 1.14 -8.37
N ASP A 83 15.53 0.44 -8.26
CA ASP A 83 15.24 -0.78 -9.02
C ASP A 83 13.74 -0.83 -9.36
N PRO A 84 13.34 -0.51 -10.60
CA PRO A 84 11.92 -0.49 -10.99
C PRO A 84 11.30 -1.90 -11.11
N ASN A 85 12.09 -2.97 -11.00
CA ASN A 85 11.58 -4.35 -10.99
C ASN A 85 11.19 -4.83 -9.58
N LYS A 86 11.43 -4.02 -8.55
CA LYS A 86 11.04 -4.32 -7.18
C LYS A 86 9.86 -3.46 -6.73
N ILE A 87 9.12 -3.98 -5.76
CA ILE A 87 8.04 -3.21 -5.13
C ILE A 87 8.62 -1.96 -4.47
N LEU A 88 8.10 -0.80 -4.83
CA LEU A 88 8.48 0.47 -4.21
C LEU A 88 7.67 0.70 -2.95
N THR A 89 8.32 0.70 -1.80
CA THR A 89 7.70 1.14 -0.55
C THR A 89 7.57 2.65 -0.53
N ILE A 90 6.35 3.16 -0.71
CA ILE A 90 6.06 4.61 -0.70
C ILE A 90 6.10 5.16 0.72
N ALA A 91 5.52 4.43 1.67
CA ALA A 91 5.59 4.74 3.08
C ALA A 91 5.59 3.45 3.90
N GLY A 92 6.52 3.32 4.83
CA GLY A 92 6.62 2.12 5.65
C GLY A 92 7.67 2.21 6.74
N PRO A 93 7.66 1.27 7.69
CA PRO A 93 8.67 1.21 8.74
C PRO A 93 10.05 0.82 8.16
N THR A 94 11.10 1.34 8.77
CA THR A 94 12.48 0.99 8.44
C THR A 94 13.22 0.33 9.60
N SER A 95 12.52 0.11 10.71
CA SER A 95 13.08 -0.55 11.88
C SER A 95 13.28 -2.05 11.64
N THR A 96 14.22 -2.61 12.36
CA THR A 96 14.59 -4.03 12.31
C THR A 96 14.69 -4.61 13.73
N ILE A 97 14.92 -5.91 13.83
CA ILE A 97 15.17 -6.61 15.09
C ILE A 97 16.39 -6.02 15.87
N LYS A 98 17.29 -5.30 15.19
CA LYS A 98 18.48 -4.69 15.80
C LYS A 98 18.17 -3.37 16.51
N ASP A 99 16.98 -2.83 16.29
CA ASP A 99 16.56 -1.56 16.90
C ASP A 99 15.94 -1.83 18.28
N ASN A 100 16.64 -1.54 19.33
CA ASN A 100 16.28 -1.87 20.72
C ASN A 100 15.01 -1.18 21.26
N LYS A 101 14.50 -0.17 20.58
CA LYS A 101 13.22 0.49 20.87
C LYS A 101 12.08 0.05 19.95
N ALA A 102 12.38 -0.69 18.89
CA ALA A 102 11.39 -1.18 17.97
C ALA A 102 10.60 -2.34 18.59
N ARG A 103 9.34 -2.43 18.18
CA ARG A 103 8.47 -3.58 18.45
C ARG A 103 7.80 -4.03 17.17
N ILE A 104 7.39 -5.27 17.12
CA ILE A 104 6.56 -5.78 16.03
C ILE A 104 5.15 -5.21 16.19
N TYR A 105 4.66 -4.52 15.15
CA TYR A 105 3.33 -3.93 15.08
C TYR A 105 2.50 -4.51 13.94
N PRO A 106 1.15 -4.49 14.07
CA PRO A 106 0.26 -4.85 12.97
C PRO A 106 0.10 -3.69 11.99
N PHE A 107 0.12 -4.00 10.71
CA PHE A 107 -0.08 -3.06 9.62
C PHE A 107 -1.17 -3.54 8.65
N LYS A 108 -1.96 -2.60 8.16
CA LYS A 108 -2.61 -2.73 6.88
C LYS A 108 -1.57 -2.37 5.81
N VAL A 109 -1.31 -3.27 4.88
CA VAL A 109 -0.48 -2.98 3.72
C VAL A 109 -1.37 -2.78 2.50
N MET A 110 -1.31 -1.58 1.94
CA MET A 110 -1.99 -1.23 0.70
C MET A 110 -1.01 -1.40 -0.45
N ARG A 111 -1.33 -2.26 -1.40
CA ARG A 111 -0.52 -2.49 -2.60
C ARG A 111 -1.23 -1.97 -3.85
N GLY A 112 -0.45 -1.69 -4.88
CA GLY A 112 -1.02 -1.23 -6.15
C GLY A 112 0.05 -1.01 -7.21
N LYS A 113 -0.40 -0.50 -8.37
CA LYS A 113 0.48 -0.04 -9.43
C LYS A 113 0.27 1.45 -9.67
N GLN A 114 1.36 2.19 -9.74
CA GLN A 114 1.35 3.64 -9.99
C GLN A 114 2.23 3.98 -11.18
N ALA A 115 1.87 5.06 -11.88
CA ALA A 115 2.61 5.55 -13.02
C ALA A 115 3.97 6.12 -12.59
N PHE A 116 5.02 5.77 -13.33
CA PHE A 116 6.36 6.32 -13.16
C PHE A 116 6.99 6.69 -14.50
N ASP A 117 7.97 7.56 -14.48
CA ASP A 117 8.79 7.89 -15.66
C ASP A 117 9.83 6.78 -15.85
N ALA A 118 9.68 6.00 -16.92
CA ALA A 118 10.50 4.83 -17.17
C ALA A 118 11.97 5.18 -17.49
N LYS A 119 12.24 6.40 -17.97
CA LYS A 119 13.58 6.86 -18.27
C LYS A 119 14.29 7.51 -17.09
N TYR A 120 13.55 8.33 -16.33
CA TYR A 120 14.13 9.05 -15.20
C TYR A 120 14.00 8.28 -13.88
N ASN A 121 13.20 7.21 -13.84
CA ASN A 121 13.01 6.34 -12.69
C ASN A 121 12.49 7.08 -11.45
N TYR A 122 11.36 7.77 -11.54
CA TYR A 122 10.62 8.32 -10.41
C TYR A 122 9.12 8.35 -10.65
N LEU A 123 8.34 8.32 -9.56
CA LEU A 123 6.89 8.38 -9.65
C LEU A 123 6.44 9.68 -10.31
N LEU A 124 5.46 9.56 -11.19
CA LEU A 124 4.86 10.69 -11.86
C LEU A 124 3.85 11.39 -10.94
N ALA A 125 3.92 12.72 -10.94
CA ALA A 125 2.77 13.53 -10.57
C ALA A 125 1.77 13.49 -11.74
N VAL A 126 0.49 13.31 -11.44
CA VAL A 126 -0.57 13.17 -12.43
C VAL A 126 -1.69 14.15 -12.13
N GLN A 127 -2.07 14.95 -13.10
CA GLN A 127 -3.27 15.77 -13.00
C GLN A 127 -4.49 14.91 -13.28
N LEU A 128 -5.39 14.76 -12.31
CA LEU A 128 -6.59 13.94 -12.47
C LEU A 128 -7.76 14.72 -13.07
N ILE A 129 -7.93 15.99 -12.73
CA ILE A 129 -9.08 16.85 -13.03
C ILE A 129 -8.68 17.98 -13.96
N GLY A 130 -9.66 18.53 -14.71
CA GLY A 130 -9.48 19.61 -15.67
C GLY A 130 -9.27 19.08 -17.11
N ASP A 131 -9.18 19.99 -18.09
CA ASP A 131 -9.19 19.67 -19.52
C ASP A 131 -8.04 18.76 -19.95
N ASN A 132 -6.88 18.86 -19.30
CA ASN A 132 -5.73 17.98 -19.51
C ASN A 132 -5.63 16.88 -18.44
N GLY A 133 -6.62 16.76 -17.58
CA GLY A 133 -6.65 15.77 -16.51
C GLY A 133 -6.87 14.36 -17.05
N TYR A 134 -6.35 13.37 -16.32
CA TYR A 134 -6.48 11.97 -16.71
C TYR A 134 -7.95 11.53 -16.86
N TRP A 135 -8.83 11.97 -15.96
CA TRP A 135 -10.24 11.60 -16.00
C TRP A 135 -11.04 12.23 -17.17
N SER A 136 -10.49 13.26 -17.80
CA SER A 136 -11.07 13.88 -19.00
C SER A 136 -10.51 13.30 -20.30
N THR A 137 -9.23 12.90 -20.28
CA THR A 137 -8.51 12.50 -21.50
C THR A 137 -8.20 11.01 -21.57
N PHE A 138 -8.11 10.33 -20.44
CA PHE A 138 -7.57 8.97 -20.28
C PHE A 138 -6.17 8.78 -20.92
N ASP A 139 -5.43 9.88 -21.00
CA ASP A 139 -4.06 9.92 -21.51
C ASP A 139 -3.09 10.20 -20.36
N TRP A 140 -2.35 9.17 -19.96
CA TRP A 140 -1.36 9.26 -18.88
C TRP A 140 -0.24 10.23 -19.21
N LYS A 141 0.22 10.26 -20.47
CA LYS A 141 1.32 11.12 -20.88
C LYS A 141 0.93 12.59 -20.79
N LYS A 142 -0.22 12.96 -21.33
CA LYS A 142 -0.74 14.33 -21.29
C LYS A 142 -0.99 14.80 -19.86
N SER A 143 -1.56 13.94 -19.05
CA SER A 143 -1.84 14.23 -17.64
C SER A 143 -0.55 14.37 -16.81
N ALA A 144 0.44 13.49 -17.04
CA ALA A 144 1.74 13.57 -16.39
C ALA A 144 2.51 14.82 -16.82
N GLU A 145 2.56 15.15 -18.11
CA GLU A 145 3.25 16.33 -18.63
C GLU A 145 2.80 17.61 -17.92
N THR A 146 1.49 17.80 -17.78
CA THR A 146 0.92 18.95 -17.09
C THR A 146 1.33 19.01 -15.61
N ALA A 147 1.21 17.90 -14.90
CA ALA A 147 1.51 17.87 -13.47
C ALA A 147 3.03 17.90 -13.18
N MET A 148 3.84 17.27 -13.99
CA MET A 148 5.30 17.31 -13.84
C MET A 148 5.86 18.69 -14.09
N LYS A 149 5.37 19.41 -15.12
CA LYS A 149 5.70 20.82 -15.36
C LYS A 149 5.33 21.70 -14.16
N ALA A 150 4.13 21.53 -13.61
CA ALA A 150 3.69 22.26 -12.42
C ALA A 150 4.53 21.92 -11.18
N SER A 151 5.10 20.73 -11.12
CA SER A 151 5.96 20.26 -10.02
C SER A 151 7.43 20.71 -10.16
N GLY A 152 7.81 21.32 -11.28
CA GLY A 152 9.19 21.69 -11.55
C GLY A 152 10.12 20.51 -11.82
N LEU A 153 9.58 19.34 -12.17
CA LEU A 153 10.34 18.12 -12.46
C LEU A 153 10.33 17.84 -13.96
N PRO A 154 11.46 17.39 -14.55
CA PRO A 154 11.49 16.96 -15.94
C PRO A 154 10.59 15.75 -16.16
N PHE A 155 10.07 15.60 -17.38
CA PHE A 155 9.29 14.46 -17.82
C PHE A 155 9.83 13.99 -19.18
N SER A 156 10.15 12.70 -19.28
CA SER A 156 10.71 12.13 -20.50
C SER A 156 9.67 11.86 -21.59
N GLY A 157 8.40 11.74 -21.20
CA GLY A 157 7.32 11.27 -22.05
C GLY A 157 7.16 9.76 -22.06
N GLU A 158 7.97 9.03 -21.31
CA GLU A 158 7.91 7.56 -21.20
C GLU A 158 7.19 7.18 -19.89
N VAL A 159 5.93 6.75 -20.01
CA VAL A 159 5.10 6.33 -18.87
C VAL A 159 5.07 4.81 -18.80
N ASP A 160 5.38 4.28 -17.63
CA ASP A 160 5.19 2.87 -17.29
C ASP A 160 4.63 2.76 -15.87
N PHE A 161 4.39 1.54 -15.36
CA PHE A 161 3.76 1.30 -14.07
C PHE A 161 4.61 0.40 -13.20
N ILE A 162 4.83 0.83 -11.96
CA ILE A 162 5.59 0.12 -10.95
C ILE A 162 4.67 -0.35 -9.83
N GLU A 163 4.95 -1.55 -9.30
CA GLU A 163 4.29 -2.02 -8.09
C GLU A 163 4.73 -1.21 -6.88
N THR A 164 3.76 -0.85 -6.06
CA THR A 164 3.96 -0.01 -4.88
C THR A 164 3.29 -0.61 -3.67
N GLU A 165 3.83 -0.32 -2.49
CA GLU A 165 3.20 -0.65 -1.22
C GLU A 165 3.28 0.50 -0.23
N MET A 166 2.29 0.55 0.68
CA MET A 166 2.21 1.54 1.74
C MET A 166 1.69 0.88 3.01
N TYR A 167 2.41 1.10 4.09
CA TYR A 167 2.13 0.53 5.41
C TYR A 167 1.35 1.52 6.27
N TRP A 168 0.19 1.09 6.77
CA TRP A 168 -0.65 1.83 7.69
C TRP A 168 -0.70 1.11 9.02
N ARG A 169 -0.07 1.67 10.06
CA ARG A 169 -0.10 1.08 11.39
C ARG A 169 -1.52 1.06 11.95
N ILE A 170 -1.93 -0.10 12.47
CA ILE A 170 -3.27 -0.28 13.01
C ILE A 170 -3.24 -0.09 14.53
N ASN A 171 -4.01 0.88 15.03
CA ASN A 171 -4.08 1.22 16.46
C ASN A 171 -5.51 1.21 17.02
N HIS A 172 -6.48 0.88 16.20
CA HIS A 172 -7.91 0.84 16.55
C HIS A 172 -8.48 -0.56 16.27
N MET A 173 -9.72 -0.82 16.67
CA MET A 173 -10.40 -2.13 16.57
C MET A 173 -9.77 -3.19 17.50
N VAL A 174 -9.32 -2.77 18.67
CA VAL A 174 -8.80 -3.65 19.71
C VAL A 174 -9.89 -4.61 20.15
N SER A 175 -9.56 -5.89 20.20
CA SER A 175 -10.44 -6.96 20.70
C SER A 175 -10.28 -7.13 22.19
N GLU A 176 -11.31 -7.69 22.84
CA GLU A 176 -11.23 -8.14 24.22
C GLU A 176 -10.15 -9.23 24.37
N ALA A 177 -9.67 -9.44 25.58
CA ALA A 177 -8.58 -10.40 25.84
C ALA A 177 -8.93 -11.83 25.38
N LYS A 178 -10.19 -12.23 25.52
CA LYS A 178 -10.68 -13.55 25.09
C LYS A 178 -10.62 -13.78 23.57
N ASP A 179 -10.64 -12.69 22.78
CA ASP A 179 -10.63 -12.68 21.33
C ASP A 179 -9.26 -12.24 20.77
N SER A 180 -8.23 -12.13 21.63
CA SER A 180 -6.86 -11.83 21.21
C SER A 180 -6.19 -13.07 20.60
N LEU A 181 -5.09 -12.86 19.88
CA LEU A 181 -4.30 -13.97 19.34
C LEU A 181 -3.72 -14.84 20.46
N ASP A 182 -3.75 -16.15 20.29
CA ASP A 182 -3.10 -17.10 21.15
C ASP A 182 -1.66 -17.43 20.70
N CYS A 183 -1.01 -18.36 21.40
CA CYS A 183 0.38 -18.74 21.11
C CYS A 183 0.53 -19.36 19.73
N LEU A 184 -0.41 -20.20 19.32
CA LEU A 184 -0.34 -20.94 18.06
C LEU A 184 -0.68 -20.08 16.85
N ASP A 185 -1.45 -19.01 17.02
CA ASP A 185 -1.70 -18.03 15.95
C ASP A 185 -0.40 -17.37 15.45
N CYS A 186 0.63 -17.33 16.27
CA CYS A 186 1.93 -16.76 15.93
C CYS A 186 3.03 -17.81 15.76
N HIS A 187 3.05 -18.84 16.61
CA HIS A 187 4.12 -19.84 16.70
C HIS A 187 3.80 -21.21 16.08
N GLY A 188 2.55 -21.44 15.65
CA GLY A 188 2.17 -22.68 14.96
C GLY A 188 2.72 -22.74 13.53
N ASP A 189 2.69 -23.94 12.93
CA ASP A 189 3.15 -24.19 11.54
C ASP A 189 2.41 -23.30 10.51
N SER A 190 1.14 -22.98 10.78
CA SER A 190 0.33 -22.05 10.00
C SER A 190 0.26 -20.65 10.64
N GLY A 191 1.16 -20.35 11.55
CA GLY A 191 1.23 -19.08 12.26
C GLY A 191 1.40 -17.90 11.31
N ARG A 192 0.77 -16.79 11.65
CA ARG A 192 0.71 -15.59 10.80
C ARG A 192 2.00 -14.77 10.78
N MET A 193 2.95 -15.07 11.69
CA MET A 193 4.23 -14.35 11.77
C MET A 193 5.24 -14.91 10.77
N LYS A 194 5.72 -14.04 9.90
CA LYS A 194 6.82 -14.37 8.97
C LYS A 194 8.17 -14.16 9.65
N TRP A 195 8.53 -15.06 10.55
CA TRP A 195 9.70 -14.93 11.43
C TRP A 195 11.00 -14.64 10.69
N LYS A 196 11.23 -15.32 9.55
CA LYS A 196 12.43 -15.07 8.71
C LYS A 196 12.47 -13.64 8.16
N GLU A 197 11.33 -13.09 7.74
CA GLU A 197 11.25 -11.71 7.25
C GLU A 197 11.44 -10.70 8.40
N LEU A 198 11.06 -11.08 9.62
CA LEU A 198 11.27 -10.28 10.82
C LEU A 198 12.70 -10.39 11.38
N GLY A 199 13.54 -11.26 10.81
CA GLY A 199 14.96 -11.38 11.18
C GLY A 199 15.26 -12.40 12.27
N TYR A 200 14.34 -13.34 12.55
CA TYR A 200 14.55 -14.48 13.45
C TYR A 200 15.08 -15.71 12.74
#